data_c4dea885197aa4fbd2769681addd3500
#
_entry.id   c4dea885197aa4fbd2769681addd3500
#
_cell.length_a   1.000
_cell.length_b   1.000
_cell.length_c   1.000
_cell.angle_alpha   90.00
_cell.angle_beta   90.00
_cell.angle_gamma   90.00
#
_symmetry.space_group_name_H-M   'P 1'
#
loop_
_entity.id
_entity.type
_entity.pdbx_description
1 polymer ?
#
loop_
_entity_poly.entity_id
_entity_poly.type
_entity_poly.pdbx_seq_one_letter_code
_entity_poly.pdbx_strand_id
1 'polypeptide(L)'
;MQYFSHRLHLIKAISWRIIGSLDTMILAWVLSGEWTFGIAIGGLEMLTKIVLYYLHDRIWHRTESSHRWSSHKTHLFKAITWRFLATTDTVVLSWLVSGSLHLGLQLGGIEIMTKMLLYYLHERIWFRIKSKTSAETVNA
;
A
#
# COMPACT_ATOMS: atom_id res chain seq x y z
N MET A 1 -16.31 15.57 -18.07
CA MET A 1 -16.52 14.53 -17.04
C MET A 1 -15.34 13.58 -16.82
N GLN A 2 -14.66 13.10 -17.84
CA GLN A 2 -13.52 12.16 -17.67
C GLN A 2 -12.32 12.75 -16.92
N TYR A 3 -11.94 14.00 -17.15
CA TYR A 3 -10.81 14.68 -16.47
C TYR A 3 -10.97 14.80 -14.94
N PHE A 4 -12.18 14.98 -14.48
CA PHE A 4 -12.45 15.10 -13.04
C PHE A 4 -12.31 13.76 -12.32
N SER A 5 -12.67 12.65 -12.97
CA SER A 5 -12.51 11.32 -12.42
C SER A 5 -11.03 10.92 -12.28
N HIS A 6 -10.19 11.26 -13.26
CA HIS A 6 -8.75 10.97 -13.22
C HIS A 6 -8.02 11.68 -12.08
N ARG A 7 -8.35 12.96 -11.82
CA ARG A 7 -7.77 13.70 -10.68
C ARG A 7 -8.14 13.10 -9.33
N LEU A 8 -9.40 12.70 -9.14
CA LEU A 8 -9.84 12.05 -7.90
C LEU A 8 -9.13 10.70 -7.69
N HIS A 9 -8.94 9.91 -8.74
CA HIS A 9 -8.21 8.64 -8.64
C HIS A 9 -6.73 8.86 -8.27
N LEU A 10 -6.08 9.89 -8.84
CA LEU A 10 -4.69 10.23 -8.50
C LEU A 10 -4.58 10.71 -7.04
N ILE A 11 -5.45 11.60 -6.59
CA ILE A 11 -5.45 12.09 -5.21
C ILE A 11 -5.69 10.94 -4.24
N LYS A 12 -6.62 10.03 -4.55
CA LYS A 12 -6.87 8.83 -3.76
C LYS A 12 -5.63 7.93 -3.66
N ALA A 13 -4.94 7.72 -4.77
CA ALA A 13 -3.72 6.90 -4.79
C ALA A 13 -2.58 7.54 -3.99
N ILE A 14 -2.38 8.85 -4.12
CA ILE A 14 -1.36 9.61 -3.39
C ILE A 14 -1.68 9.62 -1.89
N SER A 15 -2.92 9.93 -1.50
CA SER A 15 -3.34 9.96 -0.10
C SER A 15 -3.17 8.58 0.57
N TRP A 16 -3.50 7.50 -0.13
CA TRP A 16 -3.25 6.15 0.37
C TRP A 16 -1.77 5.87 0.58
N ARG A 17 -0.92 6.32 -0.35
CA ARG A 17 0.53 6.15 -0.25
C ARG A 17 1.10 6.87 0.98
N ILE A 18 0.66 8.11 1.21
CA ILE A 18 1.06 8.92 2.37
C ILE A 18 0.62 8.23 3.67
N ILE A 19 -0.64 7.83 3.77
CA ILE A 19 -1.18 7.14 4.94
C ILE A 19 -0.42 5.84 5.22
N GLY A 20 -0.16 5.04 4.19
CA GLY A 20 0.59 3.79 4.32
C GLY A 20 2.03 3.99 4.80
N SER A 21 2.72 5.01 4.31
CA SER A 21 4.09 5.33 4.78
C SER A 21 4.12 5.86 6.21
N LEU A 22 3.16 6.72 6.59
CA LEU A 22 3.02 7.20 7.96
C LEU A 22 2.71 6.08 8.94
N ASP A 23 1.84 5.14 8.56
CA ASP A 23 1.54 3.94 9.35
C ASP A 23 2.82 3.15 9.67
N THR A 24 3.62 2.82 8.65
CA THR A 24 4.89 2.12 8.84
C THR A 24 5.86 2.90 9.71
N MET A 25 6.00 4.21 9.51
CA MET A 25 6.87 5.07 10.34
C MET A 25 6.46 5.04 11.81
N ILE A 26 5.17 5.18 12.09
CA ILE A 26 4.62 5.18 13.45
C ILE A 26 4.81 3.80 14.11
N LEU A 27 4.46 2.72 13.40
CA LEU A 27 4.63 1.37 13.92
C LEU A 27 6.09 1.04 14.21
N ALA A 28 6.99 1.35 13.29
CA ALA A 28 8.42 1.14 13.47
C ALA A 28 8.97 1.95 14.66
N TRP A 29 8.53 3.19 14.81
CA TRP A 29 8.89 4.02 15.98
C TRP A 29 8.37 3.40 17.28
N VAL A 30 7.09 3.05 17.35
CA VAL A 30 6.48 2.48 18.58
C VAL A 30 7.14 1.18 18.97
N LEU A 31 7.46 0.30 18.02
CA LEU A 31 8.07 -1.00 18.28
C LEU A 31 9.56 -0.91 18.66
N SER A 32 10.29 0.02 18.05
CA SER A 32 11.73 0.19 18.33
C SER A 32 12.03 1.14 19.49
N GLY A 33 11.10 2.02 19.83
CA GLY A 33 11.31 3.13 20.75
C GLY A 33 12.12 4.30 20.16
N GLU A 34 12.59 4.21 18.91
CA GLU A 34 13.42 5.21 18.24
C GLU A 34 12.73 5.82 17.01
N TRP A 35 12.50 7.12 17.04
CA TRP A 35 11.84 7.84 15.95
C TRP A 35 12.69 7.87 14.67
N THR A 36 14.02 7.88 14.80
CA THR A 36 14.96 7.82 13.68
C THR A 36 14.84 6.50 12.91
N PHE A 37 14.63 5.39 13.62
CA PHE A 37 14.34 4.10 13.04
C PHE A 37 13.03 4.12 12.25
N GLY A 38 11.98 4.72 12.80
CA GLY A 38 10.69 4.87 12.11
C GLY A 38 10.82 5.62 10.78
N ILE A 39 11.52 6.75 10.78
CA ILE A 39 11.77 7.54 9.56
C ILE A 39 12.60 6.75 8.55
N ALA A 40 13.66 6.08 9.01
CA ALA A 40 14.52 5.28 8.13
C ALA A 40 13.74 4.15 7.46
N ILE A 41 12.96 3.38 8.21
CA ILE A 41 12.15 2.28 7.65
C ILE A 41 11.09 2.81 6.70
N GLY A 42 10.31 3.82 7.10
CA GLY A 42 9.25 4.38 6.24
C GLY A 42 9.79 4.99 4.94
N GLY A 43 10.94 5.67 5.01
CA GLY A 43 11.62 6.23 3.84
C GLY A 43 12.16 5.15 2.89
N LEU A 44 12.87 4.17 3.43
CA LEU A 44 13.39 3.03 2.65
C LEU A 44 12.27 2.22 2.01
N GLU A 45 11.22 1.92 2.79
CA GLU A 45 10.04 1.20 2.30
C GLU A 45 9.35 1.91 1.14
N MET A 46 9.26 3.23 1.21
CA MET A 46 8.68 4.01 0.11
C MET A 46 9.48 3.84 -1.19
N LEU A 47 10.80 3.83 -1.11
CA LEU A 47 11.68 3.64 -2.27
C LEU A 47 11.64 2.20 -2.79
N THR A 48 11.83 1.22 -1.92
CA THR A 48 11.85 -0.19 -2.32
C THR A 48 10.51 -0.63 -2.90
N LYS A 49 9.38 -0.21 -2.32
CA LYS A 49 8.05 -0.56 -2.84
C LYS A 49 7.75 0.03 -4.22
N ILE A 50 8.31 1.17 -4.59
CA ILE A 50 8.19 1.68 -5.96
C ILE A 50 8.88 0.73 -6.94
N VAL A 51 10.11 0.31 -6.63
CA VAL A 51 10.89 -0.60 -7.47
C VAL A 51 10.24 -1.98 -7.53
N LEU A 52 9.87 -2.54 -6.37
CA LEU A 52 9.21 -3.85 -6.27
C LEU A 52 7.87 -3.88 -6.98
N TYR A 53 7.08 -2.82 -6.88
CA TYR A 53 5.81 -2.72 -7.59
C TYR A 53 6.01 -2.73 -9.11
N TYR A 54 6.98 -1.97 -9.60
CA TYR A 54 7.30 -1.94 -11.02
C TYR A 54 7.73 -3.33 -11.53
N LEU A 55 8.62 -4.02 -10.80
CA LEU A 55 9.10 -5.36 -11.16
C LEU A 55 7.96 -6.39 -11.12
N HIS A 56 7.17 -6.38 -10.04
CA HIS A 56 6.02 -7.25 -9.86
C HIS A 56 4.99 -7.06 -10.97
N ASP A 57 4.63 -5.81 -11.29
CA ASP A 57 3.69 -5.50 -12.38
C ASP A 57 4.22 -5.98 -13.74
N ARG A 58 5.50 -5.77 -14.01
CA ARG A 58 6.15 -6.22 -15.25
C ARG A 58 6.16 -7.75 -15.40
N ILE A 59 6.37 -8.47 -14.29
CA ILE A 59 6.32 -9.95 -14.30
C ILE A 59 4.91 -10.42 -14.60
N TRP A 60 3.91 -9.82 -13.96
CA TRP A 60 2.50 -10.16 -14.18
C TRP A 60 2.05 -9.88 -15.62
N HIS A 61 2.43 -8.75 -16.21
CA HIS A 61 2.12 -8.45 -17.61
C HIS A 61 2.67 -9.50 -18.58
N ARG A 62 3.85 -10.04 -18.32
CA ARG A 62 4.41 -11.13 -19.13
C ARG A 62 3.65 -12.43 -18.98
N THR A 63 3.15 -12.71 -17.78
CA THR A 63 2.42 -13.94 -17.46
C THR A 63 0.98 -13.87 -17.97
N GLU A 64 0.31 -12.72 -17.91
CA GLU A 64 -1.04 -12.52 -18.45
C GLU A 64 -1.13 -12.76 -19.97
N SER A 65 -0.09 -12.38 -20.73
CA SER A 65 -0.03 -12.65 -22.17
C SER A 65 0.09 -14.13 -22.51
N SER A 66 0.53 -14.96 -21.55
CA SER A 66 0.77 -16.40 -21.72
C SER A 66 -0.36 -17.31 -21.21
N HIS A 67 -1.24 -16.83 -20.32
CA HIS A 67 -2.29 -17.64 -19.69
C HIS A 67 -3.68 -17.01 -19.83
N ARG A 68 -4.64 -17.77 -20.40
CA ARG A 68 -6.08 -17.41 -20.49
C ARG A 68 -6.79 -17.61 -19.14
N TRP A 69 -6.36 -16.92 -18.10
CA TRP A 69 -7.08 -16.94 -16.84
C TRP A 69 -8.25 -15.95 -16.84
N SER A 70 -9.33 -16.30 -16.12
CA SER A 70 -10.42 -15.37 -15.87
C SER A 70 -9.90 -14.09 -15.20
N SER A 71 -10.29 -12.93 -15.70
CA SER A 71 -9.86 -11.61 -15.22
C SER A 71 -9.91 -11.48 -13.68
N HIS A 72 -10.97 -11.99 -13.03
CA HIS A 72 -11.12 -11.93 -11.57
C HIS A 72 -10.05 -12.74 -10.82
N LYS A 73 -9.70 -13.94 -11.29
CA LYS A 73 -8.67 -14.77 -10.66
C LYS A 73 -7.29 -14.12 -10.78
N THR A 74 -6.97 -13.56 -11.93
CA THR A 74 -5.70 -12.85 -12.16
C THR A 74 -5.53 -11.67 -11.21
N HIS A 75 -6.54 -10.83 -11.07
CA HIS A 75 -6.50 -9.69 -10.15
C HIS A 75 -6.35 -10.11 -8.69
N LEU A 76 -7.01 -11.19 -8.28
CA LEU A 76 -6.90 -11.72 -6.91
C LEU A 76 -5.49 -12.25 -6.63
N PHE A 77 -4.94 -13.08 -7.52
CA PHE A 77 -3.57 -13.61 -7.36
C PHE A 77 -2.52 -12.50 -7.39
N LYS A 78 -2.67 -11.52 -8.28
CA LYS A 78 -1.79 -10.35 -8.32
C LYS A 78 -1.83 -9.56 -7.00
N ALA A 79 -3.00 -9.38 -6.42
CA ALA A 79 -3.14 -8.70 -5.14
C ALA A 79 -2.50 -9.49 -3.98
N ILE A 80 -2.69 -10.81 -3.93
CA ILE A 80 -2.11 -11.69 -2.89
C ILE A 80 -0.59 -11.70 -2.99
N THR A 81 -0.04 -11.92 -4.19
CA THR A 81 1.42 -11.95 -4.41
C THR A 81 2.07 -10.60 -4.11
N TRP A 82 1.40 -9.50 -4.47
CA TRP A 82 1.86 -8.16 -4.10
C TRP A 82 1.89 -7.97 -2.58
N ARG A 83 0.83 -8.41 -1.88
CA ARG A 83 0.76 -8.28 -0.42
C ARG A 83 1.87 -9.06 0.27
N PHE A 84 2.11 -10.30 -0.18
CA PHE A 84 3.20 -11.12 0.33
C PHE A 84 4.57 -10.47 0.10
N LEU A 85 4.83 -9.99 -1.11
CA LEU A 85 6.08 -9.31 -1.47
C LEU A 85 6.29 -8.04 -0.63
N ALA A 86 5.25 -7.22 -0.50
CA ALA A 86 5.30 -5.98 0.27
C ALA A 86 5.56 -6.22 1.77
N THR A 87 4.98 -7.26 2.36
CA THR A 87 5.23 -7.62 3.76
C THR A 87 6.63 -8.17 3.97
N THR A 88 7.11 -9.02 3.05
CA THR A 88 8.49 -9.54 3.08
C THR A 88 9.50 -8.39 3.00
N ASP A 89 9.27 -7.40 2.15
CA ASP A 89 10.11 -6.20 2.05
C ASP A 89 10.20 -5.47 3.39
N THR A 90 9.09 -5.20 4.06
CA THR A 90 9.06 -4.56 5.39
C THR A 90 9.84 -5.36 6.42
N VAL A 91 9.67 -6.69 6.45
CA VAL A 91 10.39 -7.58 7.38
C VAL A 91 11.90 -7.53 7.13
N VAL A 92 12.32 -7.64 5.86
CA VAL A 92 13.74 -7.61 5.47
C VAL A 92 14.38 -6.27 5.78
N LEU A 93 13.74 -5.16 5.40
CA LEU A 93 14.25 -3.82 5.69
C LEU A 93 14.39 -3.57 7.19
N SER A 94 13.36 -3.93 7.96
CA SER A 94 13.37 -3.77 9.41
C SER A 94 14.47 -4.63 10.04
N TRP A 95 14.65 -5.86 9.58
CA TRP A 95 15.74 -6.72 10.04
C TRP A 95 17.12 -6.14 9.70
N LEU A 96 17.34 -5.69 8.48
CA LEU A 96 18.63 -5.12 8.04
C LEU A 96 19.00 -3.86 8.81
N VAL A 97 18.02 -2.98 9.09
CA VAL A 97 18.26 -1.72 9.80
C VAL A 97 18.38 -1.91 11.31
N SER A 98 17.60 -2.80 11.92
CA SER A 98 17.60 -3.03 13.37
C SER A 98 18.56 -4.13 13.85
N GLY A 99 18.99 -5.02 12.94
CA GLY A 99 19.69 -6.25 13.31
C GLY A 99 18.81 -7.32 13.96
N SER A 100 17.49 -7.07 14.14
CA SER A 100 16.55 -7.94 14.85
C SER A 100 15.47 -8.48 13.92
N LEU A 101 15.57 -9.77 13.59
CA LEU A 101 14.50 -10.43 12.80
C LEU A 101 13.17 -10.46 13.55
N HIS A 102 13.20 -10.56 14.89
CA HIS A 102 11.99 -10.54 15.71
C HIS A 102 11.23 -9.22 15.55
N LEU A 103 11.92 -8.09 15.59
CA LEU A 103 11.33 -6.78 15.36
C LEU A 103 10.77 -6.65 13.94
N GLY A 104 11.47 -7.18 12.94
CA GLY A 104 11.00 -7.22 11.56
C GLY A 104 9.70 -8.01 11.40
N LEU A 105 9.61 -9.19 12.01
CA LEU A 105 8.41 -10.02 11.98
C LEU A 105 7.23 -9.38 12.73
N GLN A 106 7.48 -8.74 13.87
CA GLN A 106 6.46 -7.99 14.60
C GLN A 106 5.93 -6.82 13.75
N LEU A 107 6.82 -6.03 13.17
CA LEU A 107 6.43 -4.89 12.33
C LEU A 107 5.61 -5.36 11.12
N GLY A 108 6.09 -6.33 10.35
CA GLY A 108 5.39 -6.87 9.19
C GLY A 108 4.03 -7.48 9.53
N GLY A 109 3.92 -8.19 10.66
CA GLY A 109 2.65 -8.78 11.11
C GLY A 109 1.62 -7.74 11.53
N ILE A 110 2.02 -6.75 12.35
CA ILE A 110 1.13 -5.68 12.79
C ILE A 110 0.73 -4.78 11.60
N GLU A 111 1.67 -4.51 10.70
CA GLU A 111 1.42 -3.72 9.50
C GLU A 111 0.30 -4.28 8.61
N ILE A 112 0.19 -5.61 8.50
CA ILE A 112 -0.90 -6.23 7.74
C ILE A 112 -2.26 -5.81 8.34
N MET A 113 -2.38 -5.88 9.66
CA MET A 113 -3.63 -5.58 10.36
C MET A 113 -3.99 -4.09 10.29
N THR A 114 -3.02 -3.21 10.58
CA THR A 114 -3.23 -1.76 10.54
C THR A 114 -3.55 -1.28 9.13
N LYS A 115 -2.84 -1.75 8.11
CA LYS A 115 -3.11 -1.39 6.72
C LYS A 115 -4.46 -1.88 6.21
N MET A 116 -4.93 -3.05 6.66
CA MET A 116 -6.30 -3.48 6.33
C MET A 116 -7.35 -2.55 6.93
N LEU A 117 -7.18 -2.16 8.20
CA LEU A 117 -8.09 -1.25 8.87
C LEU A 117 -8.06 0.15 8.22
N LEU A 118 -6.87 0.70 8.00
CA LEU A 118 -6.67 2.01 7.38
C LEU A 118 -7.20 2.03 5.95
N TYR A 119 -7.02 0.95 5.19
CA TYR A 119 -7.58 0.83 3.84
C TYR A 119 -9.11 0.88 3.86
N TYR A 120 -9.74 0.15 4.77
CA TYR A 120 -11.19 0.18 4.93
C TYR A 120 -11.70 1.59 5.27
N LEU A 121 -11.05 2.27 6.23
CA LEU A 121 -11.42 3.64 6.61
C LEU A 121 -11.22 4.63 5.44
N HIS A 122 -10.10 4.54 4.75
CA HIS A 122 -9.78 5.37 3.60
C HIS A 122 -10.79 5.18 2.46
N GLU A 123 -11.14 3.93 2.12
CA GLU A 123 -12.19 3.63 1.13
C GLU A 123 -13.53 4.22 1.53
N ARG A 124 -13.91 4.10 2.79
CA ARG A 124 -15.18 4.63 3.30
C ARG A 124 -15.24 6.16 3.22
N ILE A 125 -14.14 6.85 3.51
CA ILE A 125 -14.03 8.31 3.38
C ILE A 125 -14.18 8.73 1.91
N TRP A 126 -13.44 8.07 1.02
CA TRP A 126 -13.50 8.37 -0.41
C TRP A 126 -14.85 8.08 -1.04
N PHE A 127 -15.53 7.04 -0.61
CA PHE A 127 -16.90 6.75 -1.04
C PHE A 127 -17.86 7.90 -0.68
N ARG A 128 -17.75 8.46 0.53
CA ARG A 128 -18.55 9.60 0.97
C ARG A 128 -18.24 10.87 0.18
N ILE A 129 -16.96 11.13 -0.12
CA ILE A 129 -16.55 12.29 -0.93
C ILE A 129 -17.15 12.18 -2.34
N LYS A 130 -17.01 11.03 -2.96
CA LYS A 130 -17.52 10.78 -4.32
C LYS A 130 -19.05 10.92 -4.40
N SER A 131 -19.79 10.44 -3.41
CA SER A 131 -21.25 10.55 -3.39
C SER A 131 -21.73 12.00 -3.25
N LYS A 132 -21.06 12.83 -2.45
CA LYS A 132 -21.36 14.26 -2.32
C LYS A 132 -21.11 15.02 -3.62
N THR A 133 -19.95 14.80 -4.23
CA THR A 133 -19.59 15.46 -5.51
C THR A 133 -20.56 15.09 -6.63
N SER A 134 -21.02 13.84 -6.69
CA SER A 134 -22.02 13.43 -7.69
C SER A 134 -23.39 14.07 -7.44
N ALA A 135 -23.80 14.27 -6.19
CA ALA A 135 -25.04 14.96 -5.87
C ALA A 135 -25.03 16.45 -6.23
N GLU A 136 -23.88 17.12 -6.03
CA GLU A 136 -23.71 18.54 -6.41
C GLU A 136 -23.75 18.75 -7.91
N THR A 137 -23.19 17.83 -8.71
CA THR A 137 -23.21 17.92 -10.18
C THR A 137 -24.56 17.60 -10.81
N VAL A 138 -25.47 16.94 -10.11
CA VAL A 138 -26.84 16.68 -10.57
C VAL A 138 -27.78 17.88 -10.28
N ASN A 139 -27.46 18.68 -9.24
CA ASN A 139 -28.27 19.81 -8.81
C ASN A 139 -27.78 21.17 -9.36
N ALA A 140 -26.70 21.20 -10.14
CA ALA A 140 -26.15 22.37 -10.82
C ALA A 140 -26.44 22.33 -12.32
#